data_367edf80b5e6b51527480e46b83fea6b
#
_entry.id   367edf80b5e6b51527480e46b83fea6b
#
_cell.length_a   1.000
_cell.length_b   1.000
_cell.length_c   1.000
_cell.angle_alpha   90.00
_cell.angle_beta   90.00
_cell.angle_gamma   90.00
#
_symmetry.space_group_name_H-M   'P 1'
#
loop_
_entity.id
_entity.type
_entity.pdbx_description
1 polymer ?
#
loop_
_entity_poly.entity_id
_entity_poly.type
_entity_poly.pdbx_seq_one_letter_code
_entity_poly.pdbx_strand_id
1 'polypeptide(L)'
;ADLVREATAEKSKLASLTDSISKIFVPLVILIAIATYLIWFFLGEQDIAIKAAISVIVIACPCALGIAVPMSLVVATGIGTKKSVVVRTPDSLRLLAKTKHVFLDKTGTLTDGKLAIIKATGLSGISTEAMLEKASAVAVTSKHPVSKAIAETPHDLVATDVIEVAGNGLTGKVDSVMVSVEKPGSYQNQAELDKALENAGPNTLVVVAWDNVARGLIELSDKPRPTSKQAMDQLKAAGFSPYLVSGDNPARVREVAEQLGITDYKGHVSPEGKLELLSAYNEPVAMVGDGINDVAALAKADVGIAMGSGAHAAQAASAITILDDDP
;
A
#
# COMPACT_ATOMS: atom_id res chain seq x y z
N ALA A 1 -4.81 2.62 27.00
CA ALA A 1 -4.72 3.93 27.68
C ALA A 1 -3.36 4.59 27.43
N ASP A 2 -2.25 3.83 27.39
CA ASP A 2 -0.90 4.39 27.22
C ASP A 2 -0.60 4.84 25.79
N LEU A 3 -1.11 4.14 24.76
CA LEU A 3 -1.00 4.54 23.36
C LEU A 3 -1.73 5.87 23.03
N VAL A 4 -2.81 6.15 23.74
CA VAL A 4 -3.54 7.44 23.60
C VAL A 4 -2.76 8.56 24.28
N ARG A 5 -2.04 8.26 25.36
CA ARG A 5 -1.19 9.22 26.05
C ARG A 5 0.07 9.58 25.26
N GLU A 6 0.70 8.63 24.58
CA GLU A 6 1.84 8.89 23.70
C GLU A 6 1.43 9.70 22.47
N ALA A 7 0.29 9.40 21.84
CA ALA A 7 -0.22 10.16 20.70
C ALA A 7 -0.60 11.61 21.05
N THR A 8 -0.94 11.90 22.33
CA THR A 8 -1.21 13.27 22.80
C THR A 8 0.04 13.99 23.30
N ALA A 9 1.15 13.29 23.55
CA ALA A 9 2.39 13.88 24.07
C ALA A 9 3.31 14.43 22.97
N GLU A 10 3.20 13.98 21.72
CA GLU A 10 3.89 14.61 20.60
C GLU A 10 3.15 15.90 20.21
N LYS A 11 3.53 17.01 20.84
CA LYS A 11 3.23 18.34 20.29
C LYS A 11 3.72 18.35 18.85
N SER A 12 2.79 18.47 17.90
CA SER A 12 3.08 18.56 16.47
C SER A 12 4.28 19.48 16.24
N LYS A 13 5.26 19.04 15.44
CA LYS A 13 6.45 19.88 15.10
C LYS A 13 6.06 21.23 14.47
N LEU A 14 4.83 21.33 13.93
CA LEU A 14 4.24 22.58 13.47
C LEU A 14 3.88 23.53 14.62
N ALA A 15 3.37 23.02 15.74
CA ALA A 15 3.18 23.83 16.95
C ALA A 15 4.53 24.37 17.46
N SER A 16 5.60 23.56 17.35
CA SER A 16 6.95 23.98 17.74
C SER A 16 7.56 25.07 16.84
N LEU A 17 7.17 25.15 15.57
CA LEU A 17 7.58 26.25 14.67
C LEU A 17 6.91 27.56 15.05
N THR A 18 5.60 27.53 15.31
CA THR A 18 4.85 28.69 15.77
C THR A 18 5.38 29.17 17.15
N ASP A 19 5.68 28.23 18.04
CA ASP A 19 6.31 28.52 19.34
C ASP A 19 7.70 29.14 19.18
N SER A 20 8.50 28.68 18.20
CA SER A 20 9.84 29.20 17.95
C SER A 20 9.81 30.64 17.38
N ILE A 21 8.87 30.91 16.48
CA ILE A 21 8.64 32.26 15.95
C ILE A 21 8.18 33.17 17.08
N SER A 22 7.23 32.71 17.89
CA SER A 22 6.69 33.50 19.05
C SER A 22 7.76 33.85 20.08
N LYS A 23 8.72 32.95 20.32
CA LYS A 23 9.85 33.19 21.25
C LYS A 23 10.73 34.38 20.88
N ILE A 24 10.87 34.68 19.58
CA ILE A 24 11.67 35.81 19.09
C ILE A 24 10.76 37.05 18.90
N PHE A 25 9.58 36.82 18.33
CA PHE A 25 8.66 37.86 17.93
C PHE A 25 8.08 38.64 19.13
N VAL A 26 7.65 37.92 20.20
CA VAL A 26 7.06 38.59 21.37
C VAL A 26 8.02 39.51 22.09
N PRO A 27 9.27 39.12 22.42
CA PRO A 27 10.23 40.03 22.99
C PRO A 27 10.55 41.24 22.09
N LEU A 28 10.61 41.04 20.77
CA LEU A 28 10.85 42.12 19.81
C LEU A 28 9.72 43.16 19.83
N VAL A 29 8.47 42.69 19.80
CA VAL A 29 7.28 43.56 19.88
C VAL A 29 7.23 44.35 21.19
N ILE A 30 7.56 43.72 22.32
CA ILE A 30 7.63 44.39 23.62
C ILE A 30 8.71 45.47 23.60
N LEU A 31 9.87 45.19 23.02
CA LEU A 31 10.96 46.18 22.92
C LEU A 31 10.55 47.37 22.03
N ILE A 32 9.86 47.14 20.92
CA ILE A 32 9.32 48.19 20.06
C ILE A 32 8.26 49.02 20.79
N ALA A 33 7.37 48.35 21.54
CA ALA A 33 6.34 49.05 22.32
C ALA A 33 6.95 49.97 23.41
N ILE A 34 7.99 49.46 24.11
CA ILE A 34 8.75 50.28 25.10
C ILE A 34 9.44 51.46 24.42
N ALA A 35 10.10 51.23 23.29
CA ALA A 35 10.76 52.31 22.53
C ALA A 35 9.73 53.34 22.07
N THR A 36 8.57 52.93 21.58
CA THR A 36 7.47 53.80 21.18
C THR A 36 6.97 54.64 22.33
N TYR A 37 6.77 53.99 23.51
CA TYR A 37 6.38 54.71 24.75
C TYR A 37 7.39 55.79 25.13
N LEU A 38 8.69 55.45 25.18
CA LEU A 38 9.75 56.38 25.57
C LEU A 38 9.86 57.56 24.62
N ILE A 39 9.77 57.34 23.29
CA ILE A 39 9.82 58.41 22.30
C ILE A 39 8.72 59.45 22.51
N TRP A 40 7.47 59.02 22.65
CA TRP A 40 6.33 59.91 22.90
C TRP A 40 6.37 60.56 24.27
N PHE A 41 6.86 59.84 25.27
CA PHE A 41 7.02 60.37 26.64
C PHE A 41 8.03 61.53 26.65
N PHE A 42 9.18 61.40 25.99
CA PHE A 42 10.19 62.48 25.91
C PHE A 42 9.77 63.65 25.01
N LEU A 43 8.83 63.42 24.11
CA LEU A 43 8.21 64.51 23.32
C LEU A 43 7.16 65.29 24.10
N GLY A 44 6.84 64.89 25.34
CA GLY A 44 5.88 65.56 26.23
C GLY A 44 4.43 65.12 26.06
N GLU A 45 4.13 64.15 25.22
CA GLU A 45 2.79 63.69 24.87
C GLU A 45 2.44 62.38 25.60
N GLN A 46 2.28 62.45 26.93
CA GLN A 46 2.10 61.27 27.79
C GLN A 46 0.85 60.44 27.44
N ASP A 47 -0.27 61.09 27.11
CA ASP A 47 -1.52 60.43 26.73
C ASP A 47 -1.38 59.64 25.39
N ILE A 48 -0.58 60.18 24.51
CA ILE A 48 -0.28 59.50 23.22
C ILE A 48 0.71 58.35 23.42
N ALA A 49 1.69 58.51 24.33
CA ALA A 49 2.70 57.48 24.60
C ALA A 49 2.08 56.14 25.01
N ILE A 50 1.11 56.16 25.95
CA ILE A 50 0.43 54.95 26.40
C ILE A 50 -0.41 54.32 25.26
N LYS A 51 -1.20 55.15 24.57
CA LYS A 51 -2.06 54.67 23.48
C LYS A 51 -1.24 54.06 22.33
N ALA A 52 -0.14 54.69 21.94
CA ALA A 52 0.75 54.21 20.89
C ALA A 52 1.42 52.89 21.28
N ALA A 53 1.93 52.74 22.50
CA ALA A 53 2.55 51.51 22.98
C ALA A 53 1.55 50.35 23.00
N ILE A 54 0.33 50.58 23.53
CA ILE A 54 -0.73 49.57 23.54
C ILE A 54 -1.12 49.18 22.10
N SER A 55 -1.23 50.18 21.20
CA SER A 55 -1.55 49.91 19.78
C SER A 55 -0.52 49.01 19.10
N VAL A 56 0.79 49.23 19.38
CA VAL A 56 1.86 48.34 18.86
C VAL A 56 1.65 46.91 19.34
N ILE A 57 1.37 46.66 20.60
CA ILE A 57 1.17 45.32 21.14
C ILE A 57 -0.07 44.64 20.54
N VAL A 58 -1.18 45.37 20.42
CA VAL A 58 -2.45 44.84 19.93
C VAL A 58 -2.37 44.51 18.42
N ILE A 59 -1.79 45.42 17.63
CA ILE A 59 -1.67 45.24 16.17
C ILE A 59 -0.65 44.16 15.82
N ALA A 60 0.41 44.04 16.59
CA ALA A 60 1.47 43.06 16.33
C ALA A 60 1.09 41.63 16.74
N CYS A 61 -0.09 41.39 17.32
CA CYS A 61 -0.51 40.03 17.69
C CYS A 61 -0.51 39.07 16.44
N PRO A 62 0.29 38.02 16.41
CA PRO A 62 0.27 37.05 15.29
C PRO A 62 -0.87 36.01 15.43
N CYS A 63 -2.05 36.44 15.95
CA CYS A 63 -3.16 35.55 16.27
C CYS A 63 -3.63 34.71 15.05
N ALA A 64 -3.61 35.30 13.86
CA ALA A 64 -3.95 34.60 12.62
C ALA A 64 -2.96 33.48 12.29
N LEU A 65 -1.67 33.64 12.58
CA LEU A 65 -0.65 32.61 12.32
C LEU A 65 -0.86 31.38 13.22
N GLY A 66 -1.26 31.59 14.48
CA GLY A 66 -1.55 30.50 15.42
C GLY A 66 -2.74 29.62 15.02
N ILE A 67 -3.70 30.19 14.26
CA ILE A 67 -4.91 29.47 13.82
C ILE A 67 -4.74 28.92 12.39
N ALA A 68 -3.98 29.57 11.53
CA ALA A 68 -3.87 29.21 10.10
C ALA A 68 -3.37 27.77 9.89
N VAL A 69 -2.34 27.35 10.62
CA VAL A 69 -1.74 26.03 10.49
C VAL A 69 -2.72 24.91 10.95
N PRO A 70 -3.30 24.94 12.16
CA PRO A 70 -4.31 23.96 12.56
C PRO A 70 -5.49 23.90 11.60
N MET A 71 -6.00 25.04 11.15
CA MET A 71 -7.14 25.08 10.22
C MET A 71 -6.81 24.49 8.87
N SER A 72 -5.62 24.73 8.32
CA SER A 72 -5.21 24.12 7.05
C SER A 72 -5.12 22.60 7.13
N LEU A 73 -4.65 22.05 8.26
CA LEU A 73 -4.62 20.61 8.49
C LEU A 73 -6.02 20.02 8.63
N VAL A 74 -6.93 20.69 9.33
CA VAL A 74 -8.34 20.26 9.43
C VAL A 74 -9.00 20.23 8.06
N VAL A 75 -8.77 21.24 7.23
CA VAL A 75 -9.29 21.27 5.85
C VAL A 75 -8.68 20.16 5.01
N ALA A 76 -7.37 19.95 5.09
CA ALA A 76 -6.69 18.90 4.33
C ALA A 76 -7.16 17.50 4.73
N THR A 77 -7.31 17.22 6.03
CA THR A 77 -7.85 15.95 6.52
C THR A 77 -9.31 15.76 6.12
N GLY A 78 -10.12 16.82 6.14
CA GLY A 78 -11.52 16.80 5.67
C GLY A 78 -11.64 16.52 4.16
N ILE A 79 -10.72 17.04 3.35
CA ILE A 79 -10.65 16.71 1.91
C ILE A 79 -10.23 15.24 1.73
N GLY A 80 -9.23 14.79 2.48
CA GLY A 80 -8.80 13.38 2.48
C GLY A 80 -9.96 12.43 2.77
N THR A 81 -10.72 12.68 3.83
CA THR A 81 -11.88 11.85 4.22
C THR A 81 -12.95 11.78 3.11
N LYS A 82 -13.21 12.86 2.39
CA LYS A 82 -14.12 12.86 1.23
C LYS A 82 -13.61 12.01 0.06
N LYS A 83 -12.32 11.72 0.04
CA LYS A 83 -11.65 10.86 -0.95
C LYS A 83 -11.27 9.50 -0.36
N SER A 84 -11.97 9.04 0.67
CA SER A 84 -11.72 7.77 1.34
C SER A 84 -10.31 7.65 1.96
N VAL A 85 -9.65 8.77 2.23
CA VAL A 85 -8.33 8.81 2.88
C VAL A 85 -8.47 9.32 4.32
N VAL A 86 -8.15 8.49 5.30
CA VAL A 86 -8.15 8.84 6.71
C VAL A 86 -6.73 9.15 7.17
N VAL A 87 -6.51 10.38 7.61
CA VAL A 87 -5.24 10.84 8.16
C VAL A 87 -5.34 10.82 9.70
N ARG A 88 -4.56 9.97 10.35
CA ARG A 88 -4.55 9.84 11.81
C ARG A 88 -3.66 10.88 12.46
N THR A 89 -2.49 11.13 11.90
CA THR A 89 -1.51 12.09 12.39
C THR A 89 -1.40 13.25 11.39
N PRO A 90 -1.87 14.45 11.73
CA PRO A 90 -1.78 15.61 10.83
C PRO A 90 -0.35 15.92 10.37
N ASP A 91 0.65 15.62 11.20
CA ASP A 91 2.07 15.83 10.86
C ASP A 91 2.55 14.95 9.70
N SER A 92 1.87 13.81 9.47
CA SER A 92 2.18 12.93 8.33
C SER A 92 1.95 13.62 6.97
N LEU A 93 0.98 14.52 6.85
CA LEU A 93 0.78 15.31 5.63
C LEU A 93 1.99 16.22 5.33
N ARG A 94 2.58 16.80 6.37
CA ARG A 94 3.78 17.62 6.23
C ARG A 94 5.01 16.78 5.83
N LEU A 95 5.14 15.59 6.41
CA LEU A 95 6.22 14.66 6.04
C LEU A 95 6.02 14.16 4.61
N LEU A 96 4.79 13.81 4.22
CA LEU A 96 4.46 13.39 2.87
C LEU A 96 4.80 14.47 1.82
N ALA A 97 4.55 15.74 2.15
CA ALA A 97 4.93 16.86 1.27
C ALA A 97 6.46 17.01 1.08
N LYS A 98 7.28 16.43 1.98
CA LYS A 98 8.75 16.40 1.89
C LYS A 98 9.30 15.09 1.34
N THR A 99 8.46 14.08 1.25
CA THR A 99 8.81 12.75 0.75
C THR A 99 9.04 12.81 -0.75
N LYS A 100 10.07 12.11 -1.22
CA LYS A 100 10.32 11.89 -2.65
C LYS A 100 10.13 10.42 -3.02
N HIS A 101 10.58 9.52 -2.15
CA HIS A 101 10.57 8.08 -2.38
C HIS A 101 9.35 7.44 -1.74
N VAL A 102 8.54 6.74 -2.55
CA VAL A 102 7.36 6.00 -2.10
C VAL A 102 7.61 4.52 -2.35
N PHE A 103 7.82 3.78 -1.28
CA PHE A 103 7.94 2.32 -1.32
C PHE A 103 6.53 1.72 -1.35
N LEU A 104 6.32 0.78 -2.25
CA LEU A 104 5.03 0.15 -2.45
C LEU A 104 5.20 -1.36 -2.32
N ASP A 105 4.41 -1.98 -1.45
CA ASP A 105 4.29 -3.43 -1.49
C ASP A 105 3.52 -3.86 -2.74
N LYS A 106 3.74 -5.10 -3.19
CA LYS A 106 3.05 -5.66 -4.35
C LYS A 106 1.66 -6.16 -3.96
N THR A 107 1.64 -7.16 -3.08
CA THR A 107 0.46 -8.00 -2.82
C THR A 107 -0.56 -7.26 -1.94
N GLY A 108 -1.84 -7.23 -2.37
CA GLY A 108 -2.88 -6.51 -1.63
C GLY A 108 -2.78 -4.98 -1.69
N THR A 109 -1.71 -4.44 -2.27
CA THR A 109 -1.47 -3.00 -2.45
C THR A 109 -1.64 -2.61 -3.91
N LEU A 110 -0.63 -2.90 -4.76
CA LEU A 110 -0.71 -2.67 -6.20
C LEU A 110 -1.50 -3.75 -6.94
N THR A 111 -1.72 -4.88 -6.28
CA THR A 111 -2.50 -6.02 -6.79
C THR A 111 -3.70 -6.27 -5.86
N ASP A 112 -4.66 -7.03 -6.33
CA ASP A 112 -5.86 -7.36 -5.55
C ASP A 112 -5.60 -8.30 -4.36
N GLY A 113 -4.41 -8.90 -4.28
CA GLY A 113 -4.09 -9.93 -3.29
C GLY A 113 -4.82 -11.24 -3.54
N LYS A 114 -5.47 -11.38 -4.69
CA LYS A 114 -6.18 -12.58 -5.11
C LYS A 114 -5.55 -13.17 -6.36
N LEU A 115 -5.31 -14.48 -6.32
CA LEU A 115 -4.89 -15.19 -7.52
C LEU A 115 -6.02 -15.19 -8.55
N ALA A 116 -5.65 -15.03 -9.82
CA ALA A 116 -6.53 -15.22 -10.96
C ALA A 116 -5.82 -16.02 -12.04
N ILE A 117 -6.58 -16.73 -12.85
CA ILE A 117 -6.04 -17.40 -14.05
C ILE A 117 -5.62 -16.31 -15.04
N ILE A 118 -4.33 -16.30 -15.38
CA ILE A 118 -3.79 -15.37 -16.39
C ILE A 118 -3.61 -16.05 -17.74
N LYS A 119 -3.36 -17.37 -17.71
CA LYS A 119 -3.25 -18.18 -18.91
C LYS A 119 -3.61 -19.63 -18.59
N ALA A 120 -4.27 -20.28 -19.51
CA ALA A 120 -4.52 -21.71 -19.44
C ALA A 120 -4.25 -22.32 -20.83
N THR A 121 -3.64 -23.51 -20.83
CA THR A 121 -3.24 -24.21 -22.06
C THR A 121 -3.70 -25.63 -21.96
N GLY A 122 -4.57 -26.08 -22.89
CA GLY A 122 -4.94 -27.49 -23.04
C GLY A 122 -3.80 -28.28 -23.63
N LEU A 123 -3.60 -29.51 -23.17
CA LEU A 123 -2.58 -30.46 -23.64
C LEU A 123 -3.25 -31.75 -24.12
N SER A 124 -2.51 -32.53 -24.87
CA SER A 124 -2.95 -33.86 -25.39
C SER A 124 -4.30 -33.81 -26.12
N GLY A 125 -4.52 -32.76 -26.92
CA GLY A 125 -5.70 -32.61 -27.75
C GLY A 125 -6.98 -32.19 -26.98
N ILE A 126 -6.89 -31.85 -25.71
CA ILE A 126 -8.03 -31.36 -24.94
C ILE A 126 -8.14 -29.84 -25.12
N SER A 127 -9.38 -29.32 -25.28
CA SER A 127 -9.60 -27.88 -25.33
C SER A 127 -9.37 -27.25 -23.96
N THR A 128 -8.93 -25.99 -23.95
CA THR A 128 -8.70 -25.23 -22.70
C THR A 128 -9.98 -25.14 -21.89
N GLU A 129 -11.14 -24.93 -22.51
CA GLU A 129 -12.44 -24.81 -21.88
C GLU A 129 -12.82 -26.11 -21.15
N ALA A 130 -12.76 -27.26 -21.84
CA ALA A 130 -13.11 -28.56 -21.25
C ALA A 130 -12.17 -28.94 -20.09
N MET A 131 -10.90 -28.57 -20.17
CA MET A 131 -9.94 -28.76 -19.09
C MET A 131 -10.29 -27.87 -17.89
N LEU A 132 -10.59 -26.59 -18.11
CA LEU A 132 -10.94 -25.64 -17.05
C LEU A 132 -12.26 -26.01 -16.37
N GLU A 133 -13.28 -26.44 -17.10
CA GLU A 133 -14.55 -26.89 -16.52
C GLU A 133 -14.34 -28.05 -15.54
N LYS A 134 -13.55 -29.06 -15.90
CA LYS A 134 -13.25 -30.19 -15.02
C LYS A 134 -12.40 -29.77 -13.81
N ALA A 135 -11.42 -28.91 -14.03
CA ALA A 135 -10.59 -28.36 -12.94
C ALA A 135 -11.43 -27.54 -11.96
N SER A 136 -12.33 -26.71 -12.46
CA SER A 136 -13.23 -25.88 -11.66
C SER A 136 -14.18 -26.73 -10.81
N ALA A 137 -14.78 -27.79 -11.42
CA ALA A 137 -15.67 -28.70 -10.70
C ALA A 137 -14.99 -29.33 -9.49
N VAL A 138 -13.72 -29.72 -9.61
CA VAL A 138 -12.94 -30.27 -8.47
C VAL A 138 -12.56 -29.17 -7.47
N ALA A 139 -12.26 -27.97 -7.94
CA ALA A 139 -11.73 -26.88 -7.12
C ALA A 139 -12.78 -26.18 -6.21
N VAL A 140 -14.07 -26.29 -6.58
CA VAL A 140 -15.21 -25.59 -5.91
C VAL A 140 -15.30 -25.85 -4.42
N THR A 141 -14.90 -27.01 -3.95
CA THR A 141 -15.02 -27.41 -2.53
C THR A 141 -13.86 -26.91 -1.66
N SER A 142 -12.75 -26.49 -2.26
CA SER A 142 -11.54 -26.10 -1.55
C SER A 142 -11.53 -24.60 -1.17
N LYS A 143 -10.97 -24.32 0.00
CA LYS A 143 -10.75 -22.95 0.46
C LYS A 143 -9.38 -22.38 0.08
N HIS A 144 -8.54 -23.18 -0.56
CA HIS A 144 -7.20 -22.77 -0.97
C HIS A 144 -7.26 -21.64 -2.03
N PRO A 145 -6.41 -20.60 -1.96
CA PRO A 145 -6.46 -19.46 -2.90
C PRO A 145 -6.38 -19.85 -4.38
N VAL A 146 -5.52 -20.84 -4.71
CA VAL A 146 -5.40 -21.41 -6.08
C VAL A 146 -6.71 -22.02 -6.54
N SER A 147 -7.32 -22.84 -5.68
CA SER A 147 -8.58 -23.52 -5.99
C SER A 147 -9.73 -22.53 -6.15
N LYS A 148 -9.79 -21.49 -5.30
CA LYS A 148 -10.79 -20.42 -5.44
C LYS A 148 -10.69 -19.71 -6.79
N ALA A 149 -9.47 -19.41 -7.24
CA ALA A 149 -9.25 -18.77 -8.54
C ALA A 149 -9.68 -19.67 -9.72
N ILE A 150 -9.46 -20.99 -9.60
CA ILE A 150 -9.88 -21.95 -10.63
C ILE A 150 -11.40 -22.14 -10.61
N ALA A 151 -12.01 -22.16 -9.42
CA ALA A 151 -13.45 -22.31 -9.22
C ALA A 151 -14.30 -21.12 -9.74
N GLU A 152 -13.68 -19.99 -10.04
CA GLU A 152 -14.35 -18.86 -10.71
C GLU A 152 -14.71 -19.14 -12.17
N THR A 153 -14.14 -20.21 -12.77
CA THR A 153 -14.51 -20.62 -14.12
C THR A 153 -15.91 -21.23 -14.13
N PRO A 154 -16.87 -20.69 -14.91
CA PRO A 154 -18.23 -21.21 -15.00
C PRO A 154 -18.23 -22.65 -15.53
N HIS A 155 -19.03 -23.53 -14.92
CA HIS A 155 -19.22 -24.92 -15.35
C HIS A 155 -20.54 -25.48 -14.80
N ASP A 156 -21.07 -26.51 -15.46
CA ASP A 156 -22.25 -27.26 -15.03
C ASP A 156 -21.88 -28.66 -14.47
N LEU A 157 -20.59 -29.00 -14.42
CA LEU A 157 -20.08 -30.29 -13.97
C LEU A 157 -20.09 -30.38 -12.44
N VAL A 158 -20.33 -31.59 -11.93
CA VAL A 158 -20.29 -31.88 -10.51
C VAL A 158 -19.18 -32.88 -10.23
N ALA A 159 -18.29 -32.51 -9.29
CA ALA A 159 -17.28 -33.44 -8.79
C ALA A 159 -17.79 -34.17 -7.55
N THR A 160 -17.46 -35.46 -7.44
CA THR A 160 -17.66 -36.30 -6.27
C THR A 160 -16.32 -36.80 -5.74
N ASP A 161 -16.32 -37.32 -4.51
CA ASP A 161 -15.14 -37.91 -3.87
C ASP A 161 -13.90 -36.98 -3.91
N VAL A 162 -14.12 -35.68 -3.68
CA VAL A 162 -13.03 -34.70 -3.70
C VAL A 162 -12.17 -34.84 -2.46
N ILE A 163 -10.86 -35.05 -2.70
CA ILE A 163 -9.83 -35.18 -1.66
C ILE A 163 -8.80 -34.06 -1.86
N GLU A 164 -8.53 -33.32 -0.80
CA GLU A 164 -7.48 -32.31 -0.77
C GLU A 164 -6.27 -32.86 -0.01
N VAL A 165 -5.10 -32.86 -0.68
CA VAL A 165 -3.82 -33.25 -0.07
C VAL A 165 -2.97 -32.01 0.14
N ALA A 166 -2.74 -31.66 1.40
CA ALA A 166 -1.98 -30.46 1.75
C ALA A 166 -0.60 -30.46 1.08
N GLY A 167 -0.30 -29.37 0.38
CA GLY A 167 0.98 -29.17 -0.31
C GLY A 167 1.10 -29.86 -1.69
N ASN A 168 0.14 -30.70 -2.08
CA ASN A 168 0.14 -31.39 -3.38
C ASN A 168 -0.96 -30.87 -4.31
N GLY A 169 -2.21 -30.94 -3.92
CA GLY A 169 -3.33 -30.48 -4.73
C GLY A 169 -4.64 -31.14 -4.36
N LEU A 170 -5.55 -31.20 -5.34
CA LEU A 170 -6.89 -31.75 -5.26
C LEU A 170 -7.07 -32.90 -6.22
N THR A 171 -7.84 -33.90 -5.84
CA THR A 171 -8.34 -34.95 -6.73
C THR A 171 -9.85 -35.10 -6.53
N GLY A 172 -10.58 -35.37 -7.61
CA GLY A 172 -12.02 -35.59 -7.54
C GLY A 172 -12.53 -36.29 -8.79
N LYS A 173 -13.69 -36.94 -8.67
CA LYS A 173 -14.30 -37.67 -9.78
C LYS A 173 -15.30 -36.79 -10.51
N VAL A 174 -15.07 -36.56 -11.80
CA VAL A 174 -15.92 -35.78 -12.71
C VAL A 174 -16.26 -36.67 -13.93
N ASP A 175 -17.54 -36.85 -14.22
CA ASP A 175 -17.99 -37.75 -15.31
C ASP A 175 -17.34 -39.14 -15.27
N SER A 176 -17.21 -39.73 -14.10
CA SER A 176 -16.55 -41.03 -13.89
C SER A 176 -15.03 -41.05 -14.09
N VAL A 177 -14.41 -39.93 -14.36
CA VAL A 177 -12.95 -39.78 -14.51
C VAL A 177 -12.36 -39.14 -13.26
N MET A 178 -11.24 -39.68 -12.76
CA MET A 178 -10.50 -39.10 -11.65
C MET A 178 -9.62 -37.96 -12.15
N VAL A 179 -10.01 -36.74 -11.85
CA VAL A 179 -9.31 -35.48 -12.22
C VAL A 179 -8.44 -35.04 -11.07
N SER A 180 -7.17 -34.74 -11.36
CA SER A 180 -6.25 -34.08 -10.43
C SER A 180 -5.98 -32.64 -10.84
N VAL A 181 -5.86 -31.78 -9.85
CA VAL A 181 -5.49 -30.36 -9.96
C VAL A 181 -4.35 -30.14 -8.97
N GLU A 182 -3.12 -30.19 -9.45
CA GLU A 182 -1.94 -30.32 -8.60
C GLU A 182 -0.72 -29.55 -9.11
N LYS A 183 0.35 -29.51 -8.33
CA LYS A 183 1.63 -28.96 -8.77
C LYS A 183 2.19 -29.78 -9.93
N PRO A 184 3.02 -29.18 -10.82
CA PRO A 184 3.72 -29.93 -11.84
C PRO A 184 4.42 -31.16 -11.29
N GLY A 185 4.10 -32.30 -11.84
CA GLY A 185 4.60 -33.63 -11.47
C GLY A 185 5.10 -34.39 -12.70
N SER A 186 5.11 -35.74 -12.63
CA SER A 186 5.52 -36.63 -13.71
C SER A 186 4.30 -37.31 -14.32
N TYR A 187 4.17 -37.22 -15.64
CA TYR A 187 3.04 -37.74 -16.41
C TYR A 187 3.52 -38.51 -17.67
N GLN A 188 2.63 -39.27 -18.27
CA GLN A 188 2.98 -40.05 -19.46
C GLN A 188 3.42 -39.18 -20.66
N ASN A 189 2.83 -37.97 -20.78
CA ASN A 189 3.17 -37.02 -21.86
C ASN A 189 4.16 -35.93 -21.36
N GLN A 190 5.19 -36.34 -20.63
CA GLN A 190 6.13 -35.42 -19.96
C GLN A 190 6.76 -34.40 -20.92
N ALA A 191 7.16 -34.82 -22.12
CA ALA A 191 7.80 -33.92 -23.08
C ALA A 191 6.89 -32.76 -23.54
N GLU A 192 5.57 -33.01 -23.65
CA GLU A 192 4.59 -31.97 -23.98
C GLU A 192 4.40 -31.01 -22.80
N LEU A 193 4.33 -31.55 -21.57
CA LEU A 193 4.24 -30.75 -20.36
C LEU A 193 5.49 -29.88 -20.13
N ASP A 194 6.69 -30.46 -20.30
CA ASP A 194 7.96 -29.74 -20.15
C ASP A 194 8.04 -28.53 -21.09
N LYS A 195 7.63 -28.74 -22.36
CA LYS A 195 7.54 -27.63 -23.31
C LYS A 195 6.54 -26.55 -22.91
N ALA A 196 5.41 -26.93 -22.30
CA ALA A 196 4.45 -25.97 -21.79
C ALA A 196 5.00 -25.21 -20.57
N LEU A 197 5.73 -25.89 -19.67
CA LEU A 197 6.40 -25.32 -18.52
C LEU A 197 7.52 -24.35 -18.91
N GLU A 198 8.32 -24.67 -19.92
CA GLU A 198 9.36 -23.78 -20.46
C GLU A 198 8.78 -22.46 -21.02
N ASN A 199 7.57 -22.51 -21.58
CA ASN A 199 6.87 -21.35 -22.13
C ASN A 199 5.98 -20.62 -21.08
N ALA A 200 5.95 -21.13 -19.85
CA ALA A 200 5.20 -20.51 -18.75
C ALA A 200 5.99 -19.35 -18.12
N GLY A 201 5.26 -18.33 -17.69
CA GLY A 201 5.84 -17.21 -16.95
C GLY A 201 6.24 -17.59 -15.51
N PRO A 202 6.84 -16.66 -14.76
CA PRO A 202 7.24 -16.86 -13.36
C PRO A 202 6.02 -16.88 -12.41
N ASN A 203 4.99 -17.63 -12.78
CA ASN A 203 3.67 -17.65 -12.15
C ASN A 203 3.48 -18.88 -11.25
N THR A 204 2.37 -18.94 -10.52
CA THR A 204 1.95 -20.17 -9.86
C THR A 204 1.41 -21.12 -10.93
N LEU A 205 2.04 -22.28 -11.07
CA LEU A 205 1.71 -23.27 -12.08
C LEU A 205 0.92 -24.42 -11.45
N VAL A 206 -0.14 -24.81 -12.13
CA VAL A 206 -1.01 -25.94 -11.75
C VAL A 206 -1.27 -26.80 -12.98
N VAL A 207 -1.06 -28.09 -12.84
CA VAL A 207 -1.36 -29.08 -13.88
C VAL A 207 -2.71 -29.71 -13.58
N VAL A 208 -3.54 -29.81 -14.60
CA VAL A 208 -4.77 -30.60 -14.59
C VAL A 208 -4.50 -31.90 -15.30
N ALA A 209 -4.75 -33.03 -14.63
CA ALA A 209 -4.45 -34.36 -15.23
C ALA A 209 -5.56 -35.34 -14.91
N TRP A 210 -5.68 -36.36 -15.79
CA TRP A 210 -6.44 -37.58 -15.58
C TRP A 210 -5.85 -38.73 -16.40
N ASP A 211 -6.05 -39.97 -15.97
CA ASP A 211 -5.46 -41.16 -16.54
C ASP A 211 -3.92 -41.12 -16.62
N ASN A 212 -3.29 -40.48 -15.62
CA ASN A 212 -1.84 -40.22 -15.57
C ASN A 212 -1.28 -39.46 -16.79
N VAL A 213 -2.12 -38.64 -17.45
CA VAL A 213 -1.77 -37.77 -18.58
C VAL A 213 -2.06 -36.32 -18.19
N ALA A 214 -1.08 -35.43 -18.35
CA ALA A 214 -1.28 -33.99 -18.19
C ALA A 214 -2.20 -33.50 -19.33
N ARG A 215 -3.34 -32.94 -18.96
CA ARG A 215 -4.37 -32.46 -19.88
C ARG A 215 -4.38 -30.94 -20.01
N GLY A 216 -3.69 -30.25 -19.13
CA GLY A 216 -3.49 -28.83 -19.26
C GLY A 216 -2.63 -28.24 -18.17
N LEU A 217 -2.17 -27.03 -18.46
CA LEU A 217 -1.40 -26.18 -17.55
C LEU A 217 -2.17 -24.89 -17.31
N ILE A 218 -2.36 -24.53 -16.03
CA ILE A 218 -2.99 -23.28 -15.60
C ILE A 218 -1.90 -22.41 -14.96
N GLU A 219 -1.76 -21.19 -15.43
CA GLU A 219 -0.90 -20.16 -14.85
C GLU A 219 -1.75 -19.18 -14.05
N LEU A 220 -1.45 -19.04 -12.76
CA LEU A 220 -2.15 -18.12 -11.88
C LEU A 220 -1.18 -17.07 -11.36
N SER A 221 -1.65 -15.84 -11.31
CA SER A 221 -0.92 -14.73 -10.72
C SER A 221 -1.89 -13.77 -10.02
N ASP A 222 -1.35 -12.99 -9.12
CA ASP A 222 -2.02 -11.84 -8.53
C ASP A 222 -1.92 -10.68 -9.52
N LYS A 223 -3.08 -10.21 -10.00
CA LYS A 223 -3.15 -9.18 -11.05
C LYS A 223 -3.02 -7.78 -10.46
N PRO A 224 -2.31 -6.86 -11.13
CA PRO A 224 -2.37 -5.45 -10.78
C PRO A 224 -3.82 -4.94 -10.80
N ARG A 225 -4.15 -4.07 -9.84
CA ARG A 225 -5.45 -3.38 -9.84
C ARG A 225 -5.58 -2.53 -11.10
N PRO A 226 -6.78 -2.37 -11.65
CA PRO A 226 -6.99 -1.56 -12.87
C PRO A 226 -6.48 -0.11 -12.72
N THR A 227 -6.52 0.43 -11.52
CA THR A 227 -6.12 1.81 -11.18
C THR A 227 -4.64 1.96 -10.88
N SER A 228 -3.91 0.88 -10.56
CA SER A 228 -2.51 0.94 -10.13
C SER A 228 -1.58 1.62 -11.15
N LYS A 229 -1.78 1.37 -12.45
CA LYS A 229 -0.98 2.02 -13.49
C LYS A 229 -1.20 3.54 -13.48
N GLN A 230 -2.46 3.98 -13.40
CA GLN A 230 -2.80 5.39 -13.36
C GLN A 230 -2.26 6.05 -12.07
N ALA A 231 -2.33 5.36 -10.93
CA ALA A 231 -1.78 5.86 -9.67
C ALA A 231 -0.26 6.06 -9.77
N MET A 232 0.48 5.12 -10.38
CA MET A 232 1.92 5.27 -10.59
C MET A 232 2.26 6.45 -11.51
N ASP A 233 1.49 6.65 -12.56
CA ASP A 233 1.69 7.79 -13.46
C ASP A 233 1.41 9.13 -12.75
N GLN A 234 0.37 9.19 -11.91
CA GLN A 234 0.05 10.37 -11.10
C GLN A 234 1.12 10.66 -10.03
N LEU A 235 1.63 9.64 -9.33
CA LEU A 235 2.71 9.79 -8.37
C LEU A 235 3.96 10.40 -9.03
N LYS A 236 4.35 9.89 -10.20
CA LYS A 236 5.49 10.42 -10.94
C LYS A 236 5.26 11.85 -11.42
N ALA A 237 4.07 12.16 -11.93
CA ALA A 237 3.70 13.51 -12.34
C ALA A 237 3.73 14.51 -11.17
N ALA A 238 3.43 14.04 -9.96
CA ALA A 238 3.54 14.82 -8.72
C ALA A 238 4.97 14.93 -8.17
N GLY A 239 5.96 14.31 -8.82
CA GLY A 239 7.39 14.40 -8.46
C GLY A 239 7.85 13.32 -7.48
N PHE A 240 7.05 12.29 -7.22
CA PHE A 240 7.45 11.13 -6.41
C PHE A 240 8.20 10.09 -7.26
N SER A 241 9.06 9.34 -6.60
CA SER A 241 9.79 8.19 -7.15
C SER A 241 9.23 6.89 -6.54
N PRO A 242 8.33 6.19 -7.24
CA PRO A 242 7.79 4.92 -6.77
C PRO A 242 8.85 3.82 -6.83
N TYR A 243 8.94 3.01 -5.75
CA TYR A 243 9.83 1.87 -5.61
C TYR A 243 9.01 0.63 -5.23
N LEU A 244 9.00 -0.39 -6.07
CA LEU A 244 8.28 -1.64 -5.82
C LEU A 244 9.12 -2.60 -4.98
N VAL A 245 8.62 -3.02 -3.82
CA VAL A 245 9.31 -3.96 -2.92
C VAL A 245 8.40 -5.14 -2.63
N SER A 246 8.90 -6.37 -2.83
CA SER A 246 8.10 -7.57 -2.57
C SER A 246 8.97 -8.76 -2.12
N GLY A 247 8.40 -9.64 -1.33
CA GLY A 247 8.98 -10.94 -1.00
C GLY A 247 8.96 -11.95 -2.15
N ASP A 248 8.24 -11.67 -3.22
CA ASP A 248 8.07 -12.54 -4.37
C ASP A 248 9.35 -12.72 -5.19
N ASN A 249 9.31 -13.72 -6.10
CA ASN A 249 10.37 -13.97 -7.06
C ASN A 249 10.70 -12.71 -7.88
N PRO A 250 12.00 -12.34 -8.02
CA PRO A 250 12.43 -11.14 -8.74
C PRO A 250 11.90 -11.02 -10.17
N ALA A 251 11.76 -12.14 -10.91
CA ALA A 251 11.22 -12.12 -12.27
C ALA A 251 9.75 -11.67 -12.27
N ARG A 252 8.95 -12.10 -11.30
CA ARG A 252 7.55 -11.70 -11.15
C ARG A 252 7.41 -10.24 -10.72
N VAL A 253 8.28 -9.78 -9.80
CA VAL A 253 8.30 -8.37 -9.36
C VAL A 253 8.67 -7.47 -10.54
N ARG A 254 9.64 -7.88 -11.37
CA ARG A 254 10.02 -7.17 -12.59
C ARG A 254 8.84 -7.04 -13.56
N GLU A 255 8.13 -8.13 -13.82
CA GLU A 255 6.97 -8.14 -14.74
C GLU A 255 5.91 -7.11 -14.29
N VAL A 256 5.56 -7.12 -12.99
CA VAL A 256 4.61 -6.13 -12.43
C VAL A 256 5.16 -4.71 -12.52
N ALA A 257 6.45 -4.51 -12.22
CA ALA A 257 7.10 -3.21 -12.31
C ALA A 257 7.05 -2.64 -13.74
N GLU A 258 7.35 -3.48 -14.74
CA GLU A 258 7.29 -3.11 -16.17
C GLU A 258 5.86 -2.75 -16.59
N GLN A 259 4.85 -3.55 -16.20
CA GLN A 259 3.43 -3.29 -16.49
C GLN A 259 2.96 -1.95 -15.89
N LEU A 260 3.42 -1.62 -14.69
CA LEU A 260 3.07 -0.38 -13.98
C LEU A 260 4.02 0.79 -14.35
N GLY A 261 5.07 0.52 -15.14
CA GLY A 261 6.06 1.49 -15.53
C GLY A 261 6.99 1.92 -14.39
N ILE A 262 7.13 1.14 -13.32
CA ILE A 262 8.04 1.41 -12.19
C ILE A 262 9.45 0.99 -12.62
N THR A 263 10.43 1.90 -12.48
CA THR A 263 11.84 1.64 -12.83
C THR A 263 12.62 1.00 -11.70
N ASP A 264 12.28 1.35 -10.46
CA ASP A 264 13.00 0.90 -9.27
C ASP A 264 12.18 -0.19 -8.56
N TYR A 265 12.74 -1.40 -8.50
CA TYR A 265 12.07 -2.52 -7.87
C TYR A 265 13.05 -3.51 -7.25
N LYS A 266 12.59 -4.27 -6.25
CA LYS A 266 13.35 -5.34 -5.61
C LYS A 266 12.44 -6.49 -5.19
N GLY A 267 12.79 -7.70 -5.64
CA GLY A 267 12.16 -8.95 -5.23
C GLY A 267 12.97 -9.70 -4.17
N HIS A 268 12.41 -10.79 -3.63
CA HIS A 268 13.00 -11.61 -2.56
C HIS A 268 13.40 -10.79 -1.33
N VAL A 269 12.60 -9.78 -0.97
CA VAL A 269 12.87 -8.92 0.18
C VAL A 269 12.09 -9.43 1.39
N SER A 270 12.80 -9.85 2.44
CA SER A 270 12.18 -10.22 3.71
C SER A 270 11.56 -9.00 4.43
N PRO A 271 10.70 -9.18 5.43
CA PRO A 271 10.22 -8.07 6.26
C PRO A 271 11.35 -7.23 6.86
N GLU A 272 12.43 -7.85 7.33
CA GLU A 272 13.62 -7.19 7.86
C GLU A 272 14.36 -6.43 6.74
N GLY A 273 14.46 -7.03 5.55
CA GLY A 273 15.06 -6.39 4.38
C GLY A 273 14.30 -5.14 3.92
N LYS A 274 12.98 -5.10 4.11
CA LYS A 274 12.18 -3.87 3.88
C LYS A 274 12.58 -2.76 4.84
N LEU A 275 12.78 -3.08 6.13
CA LEU A 275 13.26 -2.11 7.13
C LEU A 275 14.64 -1.54 6.80
N GLU A 276 15.56 -2.39 6.37
CA GLU A 276 16.91 -1.98 5.96
C GLU A 276 16.86 -1.04 4.76
N LEU A 277 16.03 -1.36 3.75
CA LEU A 277 15.84 -0.52 2.58
C LEU A 277 15.32 0.88 2.95
N LEU A 278 14.30 0.96 3.79
CA LEU A 278 13.77 2.25 4.26
C LEU A 278 14.81 3.04 5.05
N SER A 279 15.62 2.35 5.88
CA SER A 279 16.66 2.97 6.72
C SER A 279 17.88 3.45 5.94
N ALA A 280 18.05 3.01 4.69
CA ALA A 280 19.16 3.43 3.83
C ALA A 280 18.97 4.86 3.26
N TYR A 281 17.76 5.42 3.37
CA TYR A 281 17.47 6.76 2.90
C TYR A 281 17.60 7.78 4.02
N ASN A 282 18.27 8.90 3.73
CA ASN A 282 18.42 10.03 4.66
C ASN A 282 17.28 11.05 4.53
N GLU A 283 16.52 11.00 3.44
CA GLU A 283 15.35 11.85 3.20
C GLU A 283 14.07 11.12 3.68
N PRO A 284 13.00 11.84 4.03
CA PRO A 284 11.74 11.22 4.42
C PRO A 284 11.21 10.26 3.35
N VAL A 285 10.78 9.08 3.78
CA VAL A 285 10.24 8.03 2.92
C VAL A 285 8.81 7.67 3.32
N ALA A 286 7.99 7.34 2.31
CA ALA A 286 6.68 6.76 2.55
C ALA A 286 6.70 5.26 2.22
N MET A 287 5.92 4.47 2.97
CA MET A 287 5.66 3.05 2.71
C MET A 287 4.17 2.84 2.58
N VAL A 288 3.75 2.18 1.49
CA VAL A 288 2.36 1.78 1.23
C VAL A 288 2.28 0.26 1.26
N GLY A 289 1.35 -0.30 2.03
CA GLY A 289 1.19 -1.74 2.17
C GLY A 289 -0.18 -2.16 2.72
N ASP A 290 -0.53 -3.43 2.57
CA ASP A 290 -1.74 -4.04 3.16
C ASP A 290 -1.50 -4.53 4.60
N GLY A 291 -0.28 -4.75 4.98
CA GLY A 291 0.22 -4.86 6.34
C GLY A 291 0.23 -6.18 7.04
N ILE A 292 -0.06 -7.29 6.40
CA ILE A 292 0.16 -8.58 7.09
C ILE A 292 1.65 -8.80 7.33
N ASN A 293 2.49 -8.52 6.31
CA ASN A 293 3.94 -8.66 6.36
C ASN A 293 4.67 -7.32 6.53
N ASP A 294 3.96 -6.19 6.44
CA ASP A 294 4.55 -4.85 6.33
C ASP A 294 4.36 -3.97 7.56
N VAL A 295 3.70 -4.48 8.62
CA VAL A 295 3.42 -3.71 9.85
C VAL A 295 4.66 -2.99 10.37
N ALA A 296 5.80 -3.69 10.42
CA ALA A 296 7.06 -3.11 10.89
C ALA A 296 7.60 -2.04 9.94
N ALA A 297 7.49 -2.26 8.62
CA ALA A 297 7.93 -1.31 7.60
C ALA A 297 7.04 -0.06 7.59
N LEU A 298 5.71 -0.23 7.71
CA LEU A 298 4.74 0.85 7.82
C LEU A 298 4.97 1.71 9.06
N ALA A 299 5.28 1.08 10.21
CA ALA A 299 5.59 1.79 11.45
C ALA A 299 6.96 2.50 11.41
N LYS A 300 7.92 1.96 10.64
CA LYS A 300 9.29 2.49 10.52
C LYS A 300 9.38 3.65 9.53
N ALA A 301 8.60 3.64 8.47
CA ALA A 301 8.59 4.71 7.48
C ALA A 301 8.19 6.06 8.12
N ASP A 302 8.71 7.17 7.59
CA ASP A 302 8.30 8.52 8.04
C ASP A 302 6.81 8.74 7.80
N VAL A 303 6.26 8.14 6.74
CA VAL A 303 4.82 8.11 6.47
C VAL A 303 4.40 6.69 6.09
N GLY A 304 3.80 5.96 7.03
CA GLY A 304 3.14 4.68 6.75
C GLY A 304 1.73 4.92 6.23
N ILE A 305 1.39 4.26 5.12
CA ILE A 305 0.08 4.32 4.46
C ILE A 305 -0.46 2.89 4.32
N ALA A 306 -1.56 2.59 4.99
CA ALA A 306 -2.20 1.28 4.92
C ALA A 306 -3.36 1.26 3.93
N MET A 307 -3.55 0.12 3.25
CA MET A 307 -4.77 -0.15 2.48
C MET A 307 -5.93 -0.49 3.42
N GLY A 308 -7.16 -0.15 3.03
CA GLY A 308 -8.38 -0.34 3.84
C GLY A 308 -8.75 -1.80 4.03
N SER A 309 -8.54 -2.65 3.02
CA SER A 309 -8.67 -4.11 3.09
C SER A 309 -7.57 -4.78 3.89
N GLY A 310 -6.51 -4.03 4.23
CA GLY A 310 -5.36 -4.54 4.96
C GLY A 310 -5.66 -4.94 6.40
N ALA A 311 -4.70 -5.62 7.03
CA ALA A 311 -4.83 -6.06 8.41
C ALA A 311 -5.04 -4.88 9.38
N HIS A 312 -5.88 -5.06 10.40
CA HIS A 312 -6.09 -4.04 11.44
C HIS A 312 -4.78 -3.57 12.10
N ALA A 313 -3.79 -4.46 12.22
CA ALA A 313 -2.48 -4.12 12.75
C ALA A 313 -1.75 -3.10 11.87
N ALA A 314 -1.86 -3.21 10.54
CA ALA A 314 -1.27 -2.26 9.59
C ALA A 314 -1.94 -0.90 9.67
N GLN A 315 -3.27 -0.90 9.66
CA GLN A 315 -4.03 0.34 9.84
C GLN A 315 -3.67 1.03 11.15
N ALA A 316 -3.48 0.25 12.25
CA ALA A 316 -3.08 0.79 13.54
C ALA A 316 -1.64 1.35 13.55
N ALA A 317 -0.74 0.74 12.78
CA ALA A 317 0.67 1.16 12.67
C ALA A 317 0.88 2.34 11.70
N SER A 318 -0.11 2.63 10.85
CA SER A 318 0.01 3.62 9.78
C SER A 318 -0.51 4.99 10.18
N ALA A 319 0.12 6.03 9.65
CA ALA A 319 -0.29 7.42 9.82
C ALA A 319 -1.48 7.79 8.91
N ILE A 320 -1.63 7.10 7.79
CA ILE A 320 -2.67 7.31 6.78
C ILE A 320 -3.29 5.95 6.42
N THR A 321 -4.60 5.93 6.16
CA THR A 321 -5.32 4.74 5.66
C THR A 321 -6.16 5.13 4.44
N ILE A 322 -6.07 4.35 3.35
CA ILE A 322 -6.87 4.46 2.13
C ILE A 322 -8.02 3.45 2.25
N LEU A 323 -9.27 3.91 2.41
CA LEU A 323 -10.42 3.06 2.76
C LEU A 323 -11.02 2.29 1.59
N ASP A 324 -10.94 2.81 0.37
CA ASP A 324 -11.53 2.24 -0.83
C ASP A 324 -10.58 1.33 -1.63
N ASP A 325 -9.39 1.07 -1.08
CA ASP A 325 -8.37 0.21 -1.70
C ASP A 325 -7.93 0.66 -3.11
N ASP A 326 -8.10 1.92 -3.43
CA ASP A 326 -7.60 2.53 -4.66
C ASP A 326 -6.26 3.24 -4.38
N PRO A 327 -5.13 2.68 -4.84
CA PRO A 327 -3.80 3.16 -4.51
C PRO A 327 -3.47 4.55 -5.08
#